data_c642dc3c91cff2ddc60e31ffe6f93e26
#
_entry.id   c642dc3c91cff2ddc60e31ffe6f93e26
#
_cell.length_a   1.000
_cell.length_b   1.000
_cell.length_c   1.000
_cell.angle_alpha   90.00
_cell.angle_beta   90.00
_cell.angle_gamma   90.00
#
_symmetry.space_group_name_H-M   'P 1'
#
loop_
_entity.id
_entity.type
_entity.pdbx_description
1 polymer ?
#
loop_
_entity_poly.entity_id
_entity_poly.type
_entity_poly.pdbx_seq_one_letter_code
_entity_poly.pdbx_strand_id
1 'polypeptide(L)'
;MIVCGAGVVGASTAYFLAKRGVRVTLIERSGVACAASGKSGGFLALDWCDGSPLGPLARASFALHAELARELPGDHGYRRMDTFMLAARERGAVPGGHRIAAPGWLDGAGLVTAALGTTETTAQVDPAPFTGALVAGAQAHGAALRMGVVERVAIDGGGARGVVVAGATLEADAVVLALGPWTTHVAGALLPRVHGLKGYSVTLAAGDVPAHALFVDYRTAEGRALEPEIFPREKGEVYVCGMADPAPLPDSPDEVTVSAAMCDVLACAAGRVSTALAAAAVTRRQACYRPVTDDGLPLIGAVPGARGAFVATGHGPWGMLNAPATGRALAELIATGASSLDLAAFDPRRLRPARG
;
A
#
# COMPACT_ATOMS: atom_id res chain seq x y z
N MET A 1 13.11 18.59 9.39
CA MET A 1 11.69 18.16 9.33
C MET A 1 11.51 16.73 9.86
N ILE A 2 10.29 16.37 10.31
CA ILE A 2 9.96 15.02 10.78
C ILE A 2 8.91 14.40 9.85
N VAL A 3 9.14 13.14 9.44
CA VAL A 3 8.16 12.31 8.74
C VAL A 3 7.76 11.17 9.69
N CYS A 4 6.48 11.05 10.01
CA CYS A 4 5.93 10.06 10.93
C CYS A 4 5.40 8.86 10.17
N GLY A 5 6.00 7.67 10.40
CA GLY A 5 5.66 6.41 9.77
C GLY A 5 6.59 6.04 8.62
N ALA A 6 7.22 4.85 8.71
CA ALA A 6 8.10 4.27 7.68
C ALA A 6 7.36 3.24 6.80
N GLY A 7 6.07 3.44 6.56
CA GLY A 7 5.33 2.81 5.47
C GLY A 7 5.75 3.41 4.12
N VAL A 8 5.29 2.83 3.01
CA VAL A 8 5.70 3.23 1.65
C VAL A 8 5.46 4.71 1.36
N VAL A 9 4.40 5.31 1.89
CA VAL A 9 4.08 6.74 1.68
C VAL A 9 5.07 7.63 2.44
N GLY A 10 5.34 7.33 3.72
CA GLY A 10 6.32 8.06 4.52
C GLY A 10 7.74 7.88 4.00
N ALA A 11 8.11 6.66 3.60
CA ALA A 11 9.41 6.35 2.99
C ALA A 11 9.61 7.12 1.67
N SER A 12 8.59 7.13 0.78
CA SER A 12 8.62 7.92 -0.46
C SER A 12 8.77 9.42 -0.18
N THR A 13 7.99 9.94 0.78
CA THR A 13 8.08 11.36 1.16
C THR A 13 9.46 11.71 1.71
N ALA A 14 10.00 10.88 2.61
CA ALA A 14 11.34 11.07 3.17
C ALA A 14 12.43 11.02 2.08
N TYR A 15 12.33 10.08 1.15
CA TYR A 15 13.26 9.97 0.02
C TYR A 15 13.26 11.23 -0.85
N PHE A 16 12.10 11.70 -1.29
CA PHE A 16 12.04 12.87 -2.17
C PHE A 16 12.39 14.18 -1.47
N LEU A 17 12.14 14.31 -0.16
CA LEU A 17 12.59 15.44 0.64
C LEU A 17 14.12 15.42 0.82
N ALA A 18 14.68 14.28 1.22
CA ALA A 18 16.13 14.14 1.41
C ALA A 18 16.90 14.36 0.09
N LYS A 19 16.40 13.82 -1.03
CA LYS A 19 16.95 14.05 -2.38
C LYS A 19 16.97 15.54 -2.78
N ARG A 20 16.12 16.38 -2.15
CA ARG A 20 16.11 17.85 -2.30
C ARG A 20 17.00 18.58 -1.26
N GLY A 21 17.78 17.86 -0.48
CA GLY A 21 18.67 18.42 0.54
C GLY A 21 17.96 18.83 1.83
N VAL A 22 16.70 18.47 2.02
CA VAL A 22 15.98 18.69 3.28
C VAL A 22 16.48 17.71 4.34
N ARG A 23 16.84 18.20 5.53
CA ARG A 23 17.17 17.32 6.69
C ARG A 23 15.90 16.64 7.20
N VAL A 24 15.82 15.32 7.06
CA VAL A 24 14.66 14.52 7.43
C VAL A 24 15.00 13.57 8.58
N THR A 25 14.12 13.52 9.58
CA THR A 25 14.08 12.42 10.55
C THR A 25 12.78 11.64 10.31
N LEU A 26 12.92 10.38 9.88
CA LEU A 26 11.81 9.44 9.74
C LEU A 26 11.62 8.73 11.08
N ILE A 27 10.42 8.81 11.66
CA ILE A 27 10.11 8.18 12.96
C ILE A 27 9.14 7.02 12.71
N GLU A 28 9.51 5.83 13.21
CA GLU A 28 8.72 4.61 13.08
C GLU A 28 8.58 3.89 14.42
N ARG A 29 7.38 3.36 14.72
CA ARG A 29 7.13 2.72 16.02
C ARG A 29 7.57 1.25 16.08
N SER A 30 7.35 0.46 15.02
CA SER A 30 7.48 -1.00 15.05
C SER A 30 8.53 -1.52 14.07
N GLY A 31 8.58 -0.97 12.86
CA GLY A 31 9.55 -1.37 11.83
C GLY A 31 9.19 -0.85 10.45
N VAL A 32 10.19 -0.72 9.59
CA VAL A 32 10.00 -0.33 8.20
C VAL A 32 9.07 -1.32 7.51
N ALA A 33 8.03 -0.83 6.84
CA ALA A 33 7.05 -1.64 6.13
C ALA A 33 6.30 -2.69 6.99
N CYS A 34 6.25 -2.57 8.30
CA CYS A 34 5.69 -3.59 9.20
C CYS A 34 4.17 -3.83 9.05
N ALA A 35 3.44 -2.82 8.54
CA ALA A 35 1.99 -2.84 8.35
C ALA A 35 1.61 -3.10 6.88
N ALA A 36 0.60 -2.39 6.34
CA ALA A 36 0.07 -2.60 5.00
C ALA A 36 1.14 -2.55 3.90
N SER A 37 2.15 -1.69 4.05
CA SER A 37 3.20 -1.49 3.05
C SER A 37 4.11 -2.71 2.83
N GLY A 38 4.27 -3.59 3.81
CA GLY A 38 5.04 -4.82 3.64
C GLY A 38 4.18 -6.07 3.45
N LYS A 39 2.86 -5.94 3.61
CA LYS A 39 1.91 -7.06 3.55
C LYS A 39 0.91 -6.91 2.40
N SER A 40 1.24 -6.16 1.35
CA SER A 40 0.43 -5.95 0.15
C SER A 40 0.93 -6.79 -1.04
N GLY A 41 0.13 -6.87 -2.11
CA GLY A 41 0.49 -7.59 -3.34
C GLY A 41 1.59 -6.94 -4.15
N GLY A 42 1.74 -5.63 -4.04
CA GLY A 42 2.72 -4.88 -4.83
C GLY A 42 2.30 -4.63 -6.28
N PHE A 43 1.05 -4.87 -6.61
CA PHE A 43 0.51 -4.67 -7.96
C PHE A 43 0.44 -3.19 -8.33
N LEU A 44 0.79 -2.89 -9.57
CA LEU A 44 0.84 -1.55 -10.15
C LEU A 44 0.06 -1.57 -11.48
N ALA A 45 -0.86 -0.63 -11.66
CA ALA A 45 -1.62 -0.47 -12.88
C ALA A 45 -1.55 0.98 -13.38
N LEU A 46 -1.30 1.16 -14.69
CA LEU A 46 -1.16 2.48 -15.32
C LEU A 46 -2.50 3.23 -15.36
N ASP A 47 -3.57 2.53 -15.72
CA ASP A 47 -4.82 3.12 -16.20
C ASP A 47 -6.08 2.71 -15.40
N TRP A 48 -5.94 1.86 -14.39
CA TRP A 48 -7.09 1.39 -13.60
C TRP A 48 -7.75 2.46 -12.73
N CYS A 49 -7.08 3.59 -12.53
CA CYS A 49 -7.62 4.74 -11.83
C CYS A 49 -8.15 5.83 -12.78
N ASP A 50 -8.14 5.60 -14.11
CA ASP A 50 -8.63 6.57 -15.09
C ASP A 50 -10.12 6.87 -14.89
N GLY A 51 -10.52 8.10 -15.21
CA GLY A 51 -11.86 8.58 -14.97
C GLY A 51 -12.17 8.95 -13.51
N SER A 52 -11.21 8.75 -12.60
CA SER A 52 -11.28 9.21 -11.21
C SER A 52 -10.23 10.29 -10.92
N PRO A 53 -10.37 11.05 -9.81
CA PRO A 53 -9.33 12.01 -9.39
C PRO A 53 -7.94 11.39 -9.18
N LEU A 54 -7.87 10.06 -8.96
CA LEU A 54 -6.61 9.34 -8.81
C LEU A 54 -5.83 9.14 -10.10
N GLY A 55 -6.47 9.23 -11.28
CA GLY A 55 -5.85 8.91 -12.57
C GLY A 55 -4.52 9.61 -12.81
N PRO A 56 -4.42 10.95 -12.71
CA PRO A 56 -3.15 11.66 -12.90
C PRO A 56 -2.06 11.24 -11.91
N LEU A 57 -2.43 11.03 -10.64
CA LEU A 57 -1.51 10.57 -9.59
C LEU A 57 -1.00 9.15 -9.88
N ALA A 58 -1.91 8.23 -10.27
CA ALA A 58 -1.58 6.85 -10.57
C ALA A 58 -0.66 6.72 -11.79
N ARG A 59 -0.95 7.44 -12.86
CA ARG A 59 -0.11 7.46 -14.07
C ARG A 59 1.29 8.00 -13.81
N ALA A 60 1.39 9.12 -13.10
CA ALA A 60 2.69 9.67 -12.70
C ALA A 60 3.47 8.71 -11.80
N SER A 61 2.77 8.05 -10.87
CA SER A 61 3.38 7.11 -9.94
C SER A 61 3.84 5.81 -10.60
N PHE A 62 3.07 5.30 -11.56
CA PHE A 62 3.44 4.13 -12.34
C PHE A 62 4.75 4.35 -13.11
N ALA A 63 4.93 5.53 -13.72
CA ALA A 63 6.19 5.91 -14.37
C ALA A 63 7.34 6.00 -13.34
N LEU A 64 7.08 6.60 -12.19
CA LEU A 64 8.07 6.72 -11.11
C LEU A 64 8.55 5.37 -10.56
N HIS A 65 7.70 4.35 -10.52
CA HIS A 65 8.15 3.02 -10.12
C HIS A 65 9.25 2.47 -11.02
N ALA A 66 9.14 2.67 -12.34
CA ALA A 66 10.18 2.26 -13.29
C ALA A 66 11.47 3.08 -13.15
N GLU A 67 11.38 4.36 -12.80
CA GLU A 67 12.54 5.21 -12.51
C GLU A 67 13.24 4.75 -11.22
N LEU A 68 12.47 4.61 -10.14
CA LEU A 68 12.95 4.19 -8.83
C LEU A 68 13.54 2.79 -8.86
N ALA A 69 13.04 1.89 -9.71
CA ALA A 69 13.62 0.57 -9.90
C ALA A 69 15.09 0.60 -10.38
N ARG A 70 15.49 1.68 -11.03
CA ARG A 70 16.88 1.89 -11.49
C ARG A 70 17.71 2.72 -10.53
N GLU A 71 17.07 3.60 -9.76
CA GLU A 71 17.75 4.54 -8.87
C GLU A 71 17.99 3.96 -7.47
N LEU A 72 17.04 3.20 -6.95
CA LEU A 72 17.11 2.69 -5.58
C LEU A 72 18.09 1.52 -5.45
N PRO A 73 18.75 1.39 -4.29
CA PRO A 73 19.66 0.28 -4.05
C PRO A 73 18.93 -1.05 -3.90
N GLY A 74 19.57 -2.13 -4.33
CA GLY A 74 19.11 -3.50 -4.13
C GLY A 74 18.05 -3.95 -5.13
N ASP A 75 17.65 -5.22 -4.96
CA ASP A 75 16.58 -5.83 -5.72
C ASP A 75 15.28 -5.73 -4.92
N HIS A 76 14.28 -5.11 -5.50
CA HIS A 76 12.95 -4.93 -4.91
C HIS A 76 11.83 -5.45 -5.82
N GLY A 77 12.16 -6.39 -6.70
CA GLY A 77 11.21 -7.19 -7.48
C GLY A 77 10.38 -6.39 -8.48
N TYR A 78 10.87 -5.22 -8.98
CA TYR A 78 10.15 -4.49 -10.02
C TYR A 78 10.17 -5.26 -11.33
N ARG A 79 8.98 -5.60 -11.83
CA ARG A 79 8.84 -6.24 -13.13
C ARG A 79 7.52 -5.91 -13.80
N ARG A 80 7.52 -5.87 -15.11
CA ARG A 80 6.31 -5.79 -15.93
C ARG A 80 5.69 -7.16 -16.04
N MET A 81 4.36 -7.22 -16.09
CA MET A 81 3.63 -8.49 -16.13
C MET A 81 2.29 -8.37 -16.85
N ASP A 82 1.83 -9.46 -17.43
CA ASP A 82 0.46 -9.56 -17.90
C ASP A 82 -0.50 -9.83 -16.74
N THR A 83 -1.74 -9.39 -16.90
CA THR A 83 -2.76 -9.48 -15.86
C THR A 83 -4.03 -10.10 -16.40
N PHE A 84 -4.57 -11.08 -15.69
CA PHE A 84 -5.74 -11.86 -16.10
C PHE A 84 -6.84 -11.85 -15.06
N MET A 85 -8.09 -11.88 -15.56
CA MET A 85 -9.27 -12.21 -14.77
C MET A 85 -9.57 -13.69 -14.92
N LEU A 86 -9.87 -14.35 -13.82
CA LEU A 86 -10.27 -15.75 -13.78
C LEU A 86 -11.61 -15.88 -13.05
N ALA A 87 -12.36 -16.92 -13.42
CA ALA A 87 -13.45 -17.42 -12.59
C ALA A 87 -13.03 -18.77 -12.00
N ALA A 88 -13.32 -18.98 -10.71
CA ALA A 88 -13.04 -20.26 -10.04
C ALA A 88 -14.10 -20.57 -8.99
N ARG A 89 -14.24 -21.87 -8.66
CA ARG A 89 -15.14 -22.37 -7.62
C ARG A 89 -14.40 -23.30 -6.69
N GLU A 90 -14.77 -23.29 -5.43
CA GLU A 90 -14.22 -24.21 -4.45
C GLU A 90 -14.50 -25.67 -4.81
N ARG A 91 -15.72 -25.94 -5.31
CA ARG A 91 -16.14 -27.26 -5.77
C ARG A 91 -16.68 -27.24 -7.19
N GLY A 92 -16.38 -28.29 -7.95
CA GLY A 92 -16.84 -28.43 -9.32
C GLY A 92 -16.12 -27.54 -10.32
N ALA A 93 -16.57 -27.56 -11.56
CA ALA A 93 -16.09 -26.71 -12.62
C ALA A 93 -16.86 -25.40 -12.69
N VAL A 94 -16.26 -24.36 -13.24
CA VAL A 94 -16.96 -23.13 -13.61
C VAL A 94 -17.93 -23.46 -14.74
N PRO A 95 -19.24 -23.12 -14.66
CA PRO A 95 -20.16 -23.32 -15.78
C PRO A 95 -19.66 -22.57 -17.00
N GLY A 96 -19.93 -23.14 -18.19
CA GLY A 96 -19.47 -22.59 -19.47
C GLY A 96 -19.73 -21.10 -19.60
N GLY A 97 -18.70 -20.34 -19.97
CA GLY A 97 -18.71 -18.89 -20.16
C GLY A 97 -17.67 -18.50 -21.21
N HIS A 98 -17.54 -17.19 -21.42
CA HIS A 98 -16.47 -16.65 -22.25
C HIS A 98 -15.13 -17.04 -21.64
N ARG A 99 -14.21 -17.55 -22.47
CA ARG A 99 -12.85 -17.87 -22.08
C ARG A 99 -11.86 -17.45 -23.14
N ILE A 100 -10.68 -17.05 -22.70
CA ILE A 100 -9.55 -16.79 -23.58
C ILE A 100 -8.48 -17.86 -23.39
N ALA A 101 -7.47 -17.88 -24.24
CA ALA A 101 -6.33 -18.77 -24.09
C ALA A 101 -5.63 -18.48 -22.74
N ALA A 102 -5.42 -19.53 -21.96
CA ALA A 102 -4.76 -19.43 -20.65
C ALA A 102 -3.26 -19.69 -20.79
N PRO A 103 -2.42 -18.99 -19.99
CA PRO A 103 -1.04 -19.43 -19.77
C PRO A 103 -0.98 -20.86 -19.24
N GLY A 104 -0.03 -21.67 -19.74
CA GLY A 104 0.00 -23.11 -19.46
C GLY A 104 0.13 -23.52 -18.00
N TRP A 105 0.61 -22.62 -17.11
CA TRP A 105 0.69 -22.90 -15.68
C TRP A 105 -0.64 -22.72 -14.93
N LEU A 106 -1.64 -22.11 -15.59
CA LEU A 106 -3.02 -21.97 -15.08
C LEU A 106 -3.82 -23.22 -15.46
N ASP A 107 -3.38 -24.35 -15.01
CA ASP A 107 -3.83 -25.69 -15.36
C ASP A 107 -4.87 -26.28 -14.37
N GLY A 108 -5.34 -25.47 -13.42
CA GLY A 108 -6.35 -25.87 -12.45
C GLY A 108 -7.76 -25.90 -13.02
N ALA A 109 -8.76 -25.96 -12.13
CA ALA A 109 -10.18 -25.94 -12.47
C ALA A 109 -10.75 -24.52 -12.71
N GLY A 110 -9.92 -23.48 -12.59
CA GLY A 110 -10.26 -22.09 -12.90
C GLY A 110 -10.33 -21.86 -14.42
N LEU A 111 -11.04 -20.80 -14.80
CA LEU A 111 -11.25 -20.42 -16.18
C LEU A 111 -10.75 -18.99 -16.41
N VAL A 112 -9.81 -18.76 -17.33
CA VAL A 112 -9.37 -17.41 -17.71
C VAL A 112 -10.45 -16.76 -18.57
N THR A 113 -10.99 -15.64 -18.11
CA THR A 113 -12.15 -14.98 -18.71
C THR A 113 -11.79 -13.69 -19.45
N ALA A 114 -10.74 -12.99 -19.03
CA ALA A 114 -10.29 -11.76 -19.70
C ALA A 114 -8.80 -11.50 -19.46
N ALA A 115 -8.17 -10.76 -20.37
CA ALA A 115 -6.93 -10.04 -20.13
C ALA A 115 -7.28 -8.65 -19.55
N LEU A 116 -6.69 -8.28 -18.42
CA LEU A 116 -6.93 -7.01 -17.72
C LEU A 116 -5.80 -6.01 -17.93
N GLY A 117 -4.64 -6.46 -18.37
CA GLY A 117 -3.47 -5.62 -18.58
C GLY A 117 -2.34 -6.41 -19.23
N THR A 118 -1.36 -5.68 -19.75
CA THR A 118 -0.18 -6.21 -20.41
C THR A 118 1.08 -5.70 -19.73
N THR A 119 2.23 -6.20 -20.12
CA THR A 119 3.54 -5.68 -19.70
C THR A 119 3.73 -4.18 -19.96
N GLU A 120 2.88 -3.54 -20.75
CA GLU A 120 2.91 -2.08 -20.93
C GLU A 120 2.11 -1.33 -19.88
N THR A 121 1.03 -1.96 -19.39
CA THR A 121 0.05 -1.29 -18.50
C THR A 121 0.06 -1.81 -17.07
N THR A 122 0.67 -2.97 -16.82
CA THR A 122 0.74 -3.53 -15.46
C THR A 122 2.16 -3.96 -15.06
N ALA A 123 2.44 -3.85 -13.78
CA ALA A 123 3.73 -4.16 -13.19
C ALA A 123 3.58 -4.62 -11.72
N GLN A 124 4.66 -5.00 -11.12
CA GLN A 124 4.74 -5.36 -9.70
C GLN A 124 6.05 -4.85 -9.10
N VAL A 125 6.03 -4.60 -7.80
CA VAL A 125 7.20 -4.52 -6.91
C VAL A 125 7.04 -5.53 -5.77
N ASP A 126 8.12 -5.91 -5.12
CA ASP A 126 8.04 -6.55 -3.82
C ASP A 126 7.91 -5.47 -2.74
N PRO A 127 6.76 -5.37 -2.04
CA PRO A 127 6.44 -4.19 -1.23
C PRO A 127 7.40 -3.90 -0.08
N ALA A 128 7.83 -4.93 0.65
CA ALA A 128 8.70 -4.73 1.80
C ALA A 128 10.14 -4.34 1.37
N PRO A 129 10.81 -5.04 0.43
CA PRO A 129 12.07 -4.60 -0.15
C PRO A 129 11.99 -3.21 -0.80
N PHE A 130 10.93 -2.91 -1.57
CA PHE A 130 10.76 -1.60 -2.19
C PHE A 130 10.67 -0.48 -1.16
N THR A 131 9.86 -0.66 -0.11
CA THR A 131 9.75 0.33 0.97
C THR A 131 11.08 0.49 1.72
N GLY A 132 11.79 -0.62 1.98
CA GLY A 132 13.13 -0.61 2.57
C GLY A 132 14.16 0.13 1.71
N ALA A 133 14.13 -0.07 0.38
CA ALA A 133 15.00 0.62 -0.57
C ALA A 133 14.75 2.14 -0.59
N LEU A 134 13.49 2.59 -0.48
CA LEU A 134 13.17 4.01 -0.34
C LEU A 134 13.75 4.61 0.96
N VAL A 135 13.67 3.88 2.08
CA VAL A 135 14.27 4.33 3.35
C VAL A 135 15.80 4.38 3.22
N ALA A 136 16.43 3.35 2.66
CA ALA A 136 17.87 3.31 2.43
C ALA A 136 18.31 4.45 1.49
N GLY A 137 17.56 4.70 0.42
CA GLY A 137 17.78 5.83 -0.48
C GLY A 137 17.66 7.18 0.24
N ALA A 138 16.68 7.36 1.10
CA ALA A 138 16.56 8.57 1.93
C ALA A 138 17.77 8.73 2.87
N GLN A 139 18.23 7.66 3.49
CA GLN A 139 19.42 7.67 4.36
C GLN A 139 20.70 7.98 3.59
N ALA A 140 20.84 7.49 2.36
CA ALA A 140 21.97 7.84 1.48
C ALA A 140 21.99 9.34 1.14
N HIS A 141 20.84 10.01 1.18
CA HIS A 141 20.69 11.48 1.06
C HIS A 141 20.67 12.21 2.42
N GLY A 142 21.11 11.56 3.51
CA GLY A 142 21.30 12.17 4.83
C GLY A 142 20.04 12.17 5.73
N ALA A 143 18.98 11.44 5.40
CA ALA A 143 17.86 11.24 6.32
C ALA A 143 18.27 10.31 7.47
N ALA A 144 17.70 10.54 8.66
CA ALA A 144 17.84 9.66 9.81
C ALA A 144 16.57 8.83 10.02
N LEU A 145 16.72 7.53 10.31
CA LEU A 145 15.63 6.69 10.80
C LEU A 145 15.74 6.58 12.32
N ARG A 146 14.65 6.88 13.02
CA ARG A 146 14.56 6.78 14.48
C ARG A 146 13.37 5.90 14.86
N MET A 147 13.61 4.92 15.73
CA MET A 147 12.52 4.15 16.32
C MET A 147 11.88 4.94 17.48
N GLY A 148 10.55 4.97 17.51
CA GLY A 148 9.78 5.66 18.54
C GLY A 148 8.31 5.79 18.18
N VAL A 149 7.48 5.90 19.19
CA VAL A 149 6.04 6.11 19.06
C VAL A 149 5.75 7.60 19.03
N VAL A 150 5.20 8.09 17.91
CA VAL A 150 4.69 9.47 17.84
C VAL A 150 3.33 9.50 18.53
N GLU A 151 3.23 10.27 19.61
CA GLU A 151 2.02 10.38 20.44
C GLU A 151 1.04 11.44 19.89
N ARG A 152 1.57 12.58 19.47
CA ARG A 152 0.80 13.71 18.91
C ARG A 152 1.71 14.70 18.22
N VAL A 153 1.11 15.57 17.42
CA VAL A 153 1.79 16.77 16.90
C VAL A 153 1.90 17.82 18.03
N ALA A 154 3.07 18.37 18.23
CA ALA A 154 3.27 19.50 19.13
C ALA A 154 2.89 20.80 18.42
N ILE A 155 1.82 21.47 18.86
CA ILE A 155 1.29 22.69 18.25
C ILE A 155 1.41 23.85 19.22
N ASP A 156 1.90 24.98 18.75
CA ASP A 156 1.95 26.24 19.48
C ASP A 156 1.64 27.41 18.55
N GLY A 157 0.80 28.34 18.99
CA GLY A 157 0.39 29.49 18.19
C GLY A 157 -0.21 29.13 16.82
N GLY A 158 -0.89 27.95 16.69
CA GLY A 158 -1.44 27.44 15.44
C GLY A 158 -0.39 26.92 14.44
N GLY A 159 0.84 26.71 14.88
CA GLY A 159 1.93 26.11 14.09
C GLY A 159 2.44 24.81 14.71
N ALA A 160 2.77 23.82 13.88
CA ALA A 160 3.49 22.64 14.31
C ALA A 160 4.93 23.03 14.71
N ARG A 161 5.35 22.58 15.90
CA ARG A 161 6.71 22.76 16.43
C ARG A 161 7.52 21.47 16.40
N GLY A 162 6.87 20.37 16.05
CA GLY A 162 7.45 19.04 16.04
C GLY A 162 6.43 17.98 16.45
N VAL A 163 6.91 16.91 17.04
CA VAL A 163 6.09 15.81 17.55
C VAL A 163 6.49 15.42 18.96
N VAL A 164 5.56 14.85 19.73
CA VAL A 164 5.86 14.27 21.03
C VAL A 164 6.19 12.80 20.89
N VAL A 165 7.33 12.38 21.44
CA VAL A 165 7.82 11.00 21.48
C VAL A 165 8.34 10.72 22.88
N ALA A 166 7.84 9.69 23.55
CA ALA A 166 8.16 9.35 24.93
C ALA A 166 8.00 10.55 25.90
N GLY A 167 6.89 11.30 25.75
CA GLY A 167 6.57 12.47 26.56
C GLY A 167 7.39 13.73 26.26
N ALA A 168 8.42 13.66 25.41
CA ALA A 168 9.29 14.79 25.06
C ALA A 168 8.99 15.33 23.67
N THR A 169 9.05 16.66 23.49
CA THR A 169 8.93 17.27 22.17
C THR A 169 10.23 17.14 21.38
N LEU A 170 10.13 16.52 20.21
CA LEU A 170 11.13 16.56 19.16
C LEU A 170 10.79 17.72 18.24
N GLU A 171 11.61 18.76 18.28
CA GLU A 171 11.39 19.97 17.49
C GLU A 171 11.66 19.76 16.00
N ALA A 172 10.83 20.37 15.16
CA ALA A 172 10.98 20.39 13.71
C ALA A 172 10.24 21.59 13.10
N ASP A 173 10.77 22.14 12.01
CA ASP A 173 10.14 23.23 11.26
C ASP A 173 8.86 22.78 10.54
N ALA A 174 8.79 21.49 10.21
CA ALA A 174 7.59 20.88 9.62
C ALA A 174 7.48 19.38 9.95
N VAL A 175 6.23 18.88 9.94
CA VAL A 175 5.85 17.50 10.26
C VAL A 175 4.99 16.93 9.15
N VAL A 176 5.26 15.69 8.73
CA VAL A 176 4.41 14.91 7.82
C VAL A 176 3.82 13.72 8.56
N LEU A 177 2.50 13.58 8.56
CA LEU A 177 1.78 12.45 9.11
C LEU A 177 1.51 11.41 8.00
N ALA A 178 2.24 10.29 8.02
CA ALA A 178 2.13 9.18 7.07
C ALA A 178 1.94 7.83 7.80
N LEU A 179 1.08 7.83 8.83
CA LEU A 179 0.90 6.74 9.78
C LEU A 179 -0.16 5.71 9.34
N GLY A 180 -0.55 5.74 8.05
CA GLY A 180 -1.58 4.84 7.54
C GLY A 180 -2.90 5.01 8.29
N PRO A 181 -3.57 3.91 8.70
CA PRO A 181 -4.86 4.01 9.39
C PRO A 181 -4.77 4.61 10.79
N TRP A 182 -3.57 4.63 11.40
CA TRP A 182 -3.33 5.25 12.72
C TRP A 182 -3.12 6.77 12.68
N THR A 183 -3.20 7.40 11.52
CA THR A 183 -2.99 8.84 11.37
C THR A 183 -3.92 9.65 12.26
N THR A 184 -5.19 9.26 12.38
CA THR A 184 -6.16 9.97 13.22
C THR A 184 -5.86 9.86 14.72
N HIS A 185 -5.19 8.79 15.18
CA HIS A 185 -4.78 8.64 16.59
C HIS A 185 -3.78 9.73 17.00
N VAL A 186 -2.92 10.17 16.08
CA VAL A 186 -1.91 11.22 16.31
C VAL A 186 -2.44 12.61 16.01
N ALA A 187 -3.25 12.74 14.96
CA ALA A 187 -3.79 14.02 14.48
C ALA A 187 -5.03 14.47 15.25
N GLY A 188 -5.78 13.55 15.86
CA GLY A 188 -7.03 13.86 16.53
C GLY A 188 -8.03 14.56 15.61
N ALA A 189 -8.69 15.59 16.14
CA ALA A 189 -9.69 16.39 15.43
C ALA A 189 -9.12 17.33 14.36
N LEU A 190 -7.81 17.34 14.12
CA LEU A 190 -7.21 18.15 13.04
C LEU A 190 -7.51 17.61 11.64
N LEU A 191 -7.78 16.31 11.54
CA LEU A 191 -7.98 15.63 10.25
C LEU A 191 -9.34 14.93 10.18
N PRO A 192 -9.84 14.69 8.96
CA PRO A 192 -10.92 13.74 8.73
C PRO A 192 -10.54 12.34 9.24
N ARG A 193 -11.57 11.56 9.55
CA ARG A 193 -11.37 10.19 10.01
C ARG A 193 -10.72 9.33 8.92
N VAL A 194 -9.71 8.56 9.32
CA VAL A 194 -9.11 7.52 8.50
C VAL A 194 -9.44 6.18 9.15
N HIS A 195 -10.09 5.31 8.39
CA HIS A 195 -10.49 4.00 8.86
C HIS A 195 -9.45 2.95 8.51
N GLY A 196 -9.41 1.87 9.26
CA GLY A 196 -8.65 0.67 8.91
C GLY A 196 -9.58 -0.40 8.32
N LEU A 197 -9.40 -0.75 7.05
CA LEU A 197 -10.07 -1.92 6.46
C LEU A 197 -9.13 -3.11 6.52
N LYS A 198 -9.45 -4.08 7.38
CA LYS A 198 -8.65 -5.30 7.54
C LYS A 198 -8.73 -6.20 6.31
N GLY A 199 -7.59 -6.74 5.90
CA GLY A 199 -7.49 -7.75 4.86
C GLY A 199 -6.48 -8.82 5.23
N TYR A 200 -6.66 -10.02 4.68
CA TYR A 200 -5.81 -11.18 4.91
C TYR A 200 -4.99 -11.51 3.68
N SER A 201 -3.84 -12.12 3.90
CA SER A 201 -3.00 -12.65 2.83
C SER A 201 -2.22 -13.87 3.27
N VAL A 202 -1.82 -14.67 2.29
CA VAL A 202 -0.88 -15.78 2.47
C VAL A 202 0.25 -15.67 1.46
N THR A 203 1.39 -16.25 1.80
CA THR A 203 2.45 -16.53 0.84
C THR A 203 2.63 -18.04 0.69
N LEU A 204 2.82 -18.46 -0.55
CA LEU A 204 2.94 -19.86 -0.96
C LEU A 204 4.34 -20.07 -1.53
N ALA A 205 4.98 -21.20 -1.19
CA ALA A 205 6.22 -21.65 -1.83
C ALA A 205 5.86 -22.50 -3.06
N ALA A 206 5.66 -21.85 -4.21
CA ALA A 206 5.16 -22.51 -5.42
C ALA A 206 6.23 -22.84 -6.46
N GLY A 207 7.50 -22.52 -6.18
CA GLY A 207 8.56 -22.65 -7.16
C GLY A 207 8.47 -21.58 -8.26
N ASP A 208 9.14 -21.83 -9.37
CA ASP A 208 9.23 -20.86 -10.45
C ASP A 208 7.95 -20.89 -11.31
N VAL A 209 7.03 -19.99 -11.00
CA VAL A 209 5.81 -19.77 -11.79
C VAL A 209 5.91 -18.44 -12.55
N PRO A 210 5.34 -18.35 -13.78
CA PRO A 210 5.41 -17.13 -14.58
C PRO A 210 4.82 -15.90 -13.91
N ALA A 211 5.38 -14.74 -14.20
CA ALA A 211 4.95 -13.45 -13.67
C ALA A 211 3.65 -12.96 -14.29
N HIS A 212 2.53 -13.50 -13.84
CA HIS A 212 1.20 -13.06 -14.22
C HIS A 212 0.40 -12.65 -12.99
N ALA A 213 -0.16 -11.44 -12.97
CA ALA A 213 -1.09 -11.04 -11.93
C ALA A 213 -2.48 -11.63 -12.22
N LEU A 214 -3.11 -12.20 -11.21
CA LEU A 214 -4.42 -12.82 -11.35
C LEU A 214 -5.43 -12.19 -10.42
N PHE A 215 -6.59 -11.83 -10.94
CA PHE A 215 -7.78 -11.42 -10.20
C PHE A 215 -8.84 -12.50 -10.41
N VAL A 216 -9.43 -13.01 -9.32
CA VAL A 216 -10.25 -14.21 -9.39
C VAL A 216 -11.66 -13.94 -8.86
N ASP A 217 -12.70 -14.10 -9.71
CA ASP A 217 -14.09 -14.24 -9.20
C ASP A 217 -14.24 -15.66 -8.66
N TYR A 218 -14.20 -15.76 -7.32
CA TYR A 218 -14.20 -17.04 -6.62
C TYR A 218 -15.50 -17.26 -5.87
N ARG A 219 -16.05 -18.48 -5.98
CA ARG A 219 -17.25 -18.90 -5.23
C ARG A 219 -16.91 -20.03 -4.28
N THR A 220 -17.16 -19.79 -2.97
CA THR A 220 -17.03 -20.84 -1.95
C THR A 220 -18.10 -21.92 -2.11
N ALA A 221 -17.95 -23.04 -1.39
CA ALA A 221 -18.93 -24.13 -1.40
C ALA A 221 -20.31 -23.68 -0.91
N GLU A 222 -20.36 -22.70 0.00
CA GLU A 222 -21.58 -22.08 0.53
C GLU A 222 -22.14 -20.99 -0.40
N GLY A 223 -21.51 -20.73 -1.56
CA GLY A 223 -21.95 -19.74 -2.54
C GLY A 223 -21.48 -18.30 -2.25
N ARG A 224 -20.64 -18.07 -1.25
CA ARG A 224 -20.08 -16.75 -0.97
C ARG A 224 -19.18 -16.31 -2.12
N ALA A 225 -19.34 -15.07 -2.59
CA ALA A 225 -18.46 -14.44 -3.55
C ALA A 225 -17.22 -13.87 -2.85
N LEU A 226 -16.05 -14.13 -3.42
CA LEU A 226 -14.77 -13.59 -3.00
C LEU A 226 -13.99 -13.15 -4.25
N GLU A 227 -13.09 -12.21 -4.08
CA GLU A 227 -12.23 -11.67 -5.14
C GLU A 227 -10.74 -11.76 -4.74
N PRO A 228 -10.18 -12.99 -4.62
CA PRO A 228 -8.77 -13.12 -4.32
C PRO A 228 -7.90 -12.63 -5.48
N GLU A 229 -6.79 -12.01 -5.10
CA GLU A 229 -5.74 -11.55 -5.98
C GLU A 229 -4.48 -12.41 -5.77
N ILE A 230 -3.81 -12.81 -6.85
CA ILE A 230 -2.65 -13.71 -6.82
C ILE A 230 -1.50 -13.05 -7.58
N PHE A 231 -0.38 -12.89 -6.90
CA PHE A 231 0.80 -12.22 -7.44
C PHE A 231 2.04 -13.09 -7.22
N PRO A 232 2.51 -13.83 -8.26
CA PRO A 232 3.80 -14.47 -8.21
C PRO A 232 4.90 -13.43 -7.94
N ARG A 233 5.86 -13.79 -7.11
CA ARG A 233 7.04 -13.00 -6.79
C ARG A 233 8.30 -13.73 -7.26
N GLU A 234 9.42 -13.06 -7.20
CA GLU A 234 10.70 -13.71 -7.41
C GLU A 234 10.98 -14.75 -6.31
N LYS A 235 11.95 -15.62 -6.58
CA LYS A 235 12.41 -16.68 -5.66
C LYS A 235 11.33 -17.70 -5.28
N GLY A 236 10.35 -17.91 -6.18
CA GLY A 236 9.34 -18.95 -6.02
C GLY A 236 8.26 -18.66 -4.97
N GLU A 237 8.14 -17.44 -4.50
CA GLU A 237 7.05 -17.02 -3.62
C GLU A 237 5.83 -16.56 -4.43
N VAL A 238 4.63 -16.97 -4.05
CA VAL A 238 3.38 -16.44 -4.58
C VAL A 238 2.56 -15.83 -3.45
N TYR A 239 2.25 -14.54 -3.60
CA TYR A 239 1.41 -13.82 -2.66
C TYR A 239 -0.05 -13.91 -3.09
N VAL A 240 -0.95 -14.21 -2.14
CA VAL A 240 -2.40 -14.28 -2.35
C VAL A 240 -3.09 -13.42 -1.31
N CYS A 241 -3.96 -12.53 -1.72
CA CYS A 241 -4.74 -11.69 -0.81
C CYS A 241 -6.21 -11.59 -1.21
N GLY A 242 -6.98 -11.03 -0.32
CA GLY A 242 -8.40 -10.80 -0.46
C GLY A 242 -9.06 -10.72 0.91
N MET A 243 -10.39 -10.91 0.94
CA MET A 243 -11.18 -11.06 2.16
C MET A 243 -11.10 -9.86 3.10
N ALA A 244 -11.96 -8.87 2.86
CA ALA A 244 -12.16 -7.76 3.78
C ALA A 244 -12.85 -8.23 5.07
N ASP A 245 -12.44 -7.64 6.20
CA ASP A 245 -12.97 -7.90 7.53
C ASP A 245 -13.24 -6.57 8.22
N PRO A 246 -14.46 -6.30 8.74
CA PRO A 246 -14.78 -5.07 9.45
C PRO A 246 -14.21 -5.00 10.88
N ALA A 247 -13.27 -5.87 11.24
CA ALA A 247 -12.65 -5.88 12.56
C ALA A 247 -12.07 -4.50 12.92
N PRO A 248 -12.23 -4.05 14.19
CA PRO A 248 -11.74 -2.75 14.62
C PRO A 248 -10.22 -2.64 14.48
N LEU A 249 -9.75 -1.42 14.19
CA LEU A 249 -8.33 -1.12 14.13
C LEU A 249 -7.73 -1.20 15.54
N PRO A 250 -6.68 -2.02 15.78
CA PRO A 250 -5.99 -2.03 17.07
C PRO A 250 -5.13 -0.77 17.26
N ASP A 251 -4.69 -0.51 18.49
CA ASP A 251 -3.87 0.66 18.80
C ASP A 251 -2.46 0.59 18.19
N SER A 252 -2.00 -0.62 17.87
CA SER A 252 -0.68 -0.87 17.30
C SER A 252 -0.72 -1.85 16.12
N PRO A 253 0.13 -1.66 15.09
CA PRO A 253 0.31 -2.68 14.05
C PRO A 253 0.81 -4.03 14.60
N ASP A 254 1.45 -4.04 15.77
CA ASP A 254 1.96 -5.25 16.41
C ASP A 254 0.85 -6.12 17.03
N GLU A 255 -0.33 -5.52 17.26
CA GLU A 255 -1.51 -6.20 17.82
C GLU A 255 -2.46 -6.77 16.73
N VAL A 256 -2.07 -6.67 15.47
CA VAL A 256 -2.89 -7.17 14.36
C VAL A 256 -2.94 -8.70 14.38
N THR A 257 -4.11 -9.23 14.70
CA THR A 257 -4.36 -10.67 14.73
C THR A 257 -4.61 -11.25 13.35
N VAL A 258 -4.23 -12.51 13.12
CA VAL A 258 -4.42 -13.24 11.86
C VAL A 258 -5.40 -14.38 12.08
N SER A 259 -6.40 -14.49 11.20
CA SER A 259 -7.32 -15.66 11.16
C SER A 259 -6.75 -16.73 10.22
N ALA A 260 -6.39 -17.88 10.76
CA ALA A 260 -5.93 -19.02 9.96
C ALA A 260 -7.00 -19.47 8.95
N ALA A 261 -8.26 -19.54 9.38
CA ALA A 261 -9.37 -19.94 8.52
C ALA A 261 -9.54 -19.03 7.29
N MET A 262 -9.42 -17.70 7.49
CA MET A 262 -9.48 -16.73 6.36
C MET A 262 -8.30 -16.93 5.39
N CYS A 263 -7.13 -17.21 5.93
CA CYS A 263 -5.93 -17.49 5.13
C CYS A 263 -6.04 -18.81 4.36
N ASP A 264 -6.64 -19.84 4.95
CA ASP A 264 -6.80 -21.17 4.33
C ASP A 264 -7.78 -21.08 3.13
N VAL A 265 -8.82 -20.24 3.20
CA VAL A 265 -9.71 -19.98 2.06
C VAL A 265 -8.92 -19.34 0.88
N LEU A 266 -7.99 -18.41 1.15
CA LEU A 266 -7.16 -17.82 0.11
C LEU A 266 -6.23 -18.83 -0.55
N ALA A 267 -5.60 -19.70 0.26
CA ALA A 267 -4.75 -20.78 -0.26
C ALA A 267 -5.56 -21.78 -1.10
N CYS A 268 -6.78 -22.14 -0.64
CA CYS A 268 -7.70 -22.98 -1.40
C CYS A 268 -8.05 -22.34 -2.77
N ALA A 269 -8.39 -21.05 -2.78
CA ALA A 269 -8.73 -20.35 -4.01
C ALA A 269 -7.56 -20.33 -5.01
N ALA A 270 -6.33 -20.10 -4.55
CA ALA A 270 -5.13 -20.19 -5.36
C ALA A 270 -4.92 -21.59 -5.94
N GLY A 271 -5.12 -22.64 -5.15
CA GLY A 271 -5.02 -24.03 -5.59
C GLY A 271 -6.07 -24.42 -6.65
N ARG A 272 -7.16 -23.64 -6.80
CA ARG A 272 -8.17 -23.90 -7.84
C ARG A 272 -7.75 -23.37 -9.22
N VAL A 273 -6.79 -22.46 -9.28
CA VAL A 273 -6.35 -21.88 -10.57
C VAL A 273 -5.09 -22.55 -11.12
N SER A 274 -4.30 -23.21 -10.27
CA SER A 274 -3.05 -23.88 -10.69
C SER A 274 -2.73 -25.09 -9.80
N THR A 275 -2.28 -26.18 -10.43
CA THR A 275 -1.79 -27.38 -9.71
C THR A 275 -0.52 -27.09 -8.94
N ALA A 276 0.36 -26.22 -9.43
CA ALA A 276 1.55 -25.77 -8.73
C ALA A 276 1.18 -25.04 -7.42
N LEU A 277 0.13 -24.18 -7.45
CA LEU A 277 -0.35 -23.49 -6.24
C LEU A 277 -1.09 -24.44 -5.29
N ALA A 278 -1.78 -25.44 -5.82
CA ALA A 278 -2.44 -26.46 -4.99
C ALA A 278 -1.44 -27.31 -4.19
N ALA A 279 -0.25 -27.56 -4.74
CA ALA A 279 0.82 -28.32 -4.11
C ALA A 279 1.72 -27.46 -3.20
N ALA A 280 1.61 -26.13 -3.28
CA ALA A 280 2.50 -25.20 -2.60
C ALA A 280 2.25 -25.13 -1.10
N ALA A 281 3.31 -25.13 -0.30
CA ALA A 281 3.21 -24.94 1.14
C ALA A 281 2.93 -23.47 1.47
N VAL A 282 2.03 -23.23 2.45
CA VAL A 282 1.82 -21.89 3.02
C VAL A 282 3.01 -21.55 3.90
N THR A 283 3.78 -20.55 3.52
CA THR A 283 4.97 -20.09 4.25
C THR A 283 4.67 -18.98 5.25
N ARG A 284 3.68 -18.13 4.95
CA ARG A 284 3.24 -17.07 5.86
C ARG A 284 1.73 -16.87 5.79
N ARG A 285 1.15 -16.54 6.93
CA ARG A 285 -0.22 -16.04 7.07
C ARG A 285 -0.16 -14.64 7.65
N GLN A 286 -0.83 -13.68 7.03
CA GLN A 286 -0.71 -12.27 7.36
C GLN A 286 -2.07 -11.59 7.39
N ALA A 287 -2.14 -10.47 8.13
CA ALA A 287 -3.23 -9.52 8.07
C ALA A 287 -2.67 -8.11 8.19
N CYS A 288 -3.35 -7.16 7.60
CA CYS A 288 -3.05 -5.73 7.75
C CYS A 288 -4.32 -4.90 7.58
N TYR A 289 -4.23 -3.62 7.90
CA TYR A 289 -5.31 -2.66 7.72
C TYR A 289 -4.95 -1.68 6.61
N ARG A 290 -5.76 -1.62 5.55
CA ARG A 290 -5.67 -0.60 4.51
C ARG A 290 -6.22 0.71 5.06
N PRO A 291 -5.51 1.85 4.93
CA PRO A 291 -6.05 3.15 5.33
C PRO A 291 -7.10 3.62 4.31
N VAL A 292 -8.31 3.85 4.74
CA VAL A 292 -9.42 4.32 3.89
C VAL A 292 -10.08 5.56 4.50
N THR A 293 -10.55 6.45 3.64
CA THR A 293 -11.34 7.64 3.97
C THR A 293 -12.79 7.44 3.59
N ASP A 294 -13.70 8.28 4.06
CA ASP A 294 -15.12 8.15 3.81
C ASP A 294 -15.51 8.27 2.32
N ASP A 295 -14.70 9.00 1.53
CA ASP A 295 -14.89 9.18 0.08
C ASP A 295 -13.99 8.30 -0.79
N GLY A 296 -13.13 7.48 -0.18
CA GLY A 296 -12.21 6.59 -0.87
C GLY A 296 -11.00 7.26 -1.51
N LEU A 297 -10.81 8.59 -1.37
CA LEU A 297 -9.66 9.32 -1.88
C LEU A 297 -8.63 9.59 -0.77
N PRO A 298 -7.33 9.56 -1.05
CA PRO A 298 -6.31 9.84 -0.04
C PRO A 298 -6.37 11.28 0.48
N LEU A 299 -5.90 11.51 1.69
CA LEU A 299 -5.60 12.82 2.24
C LEU A 299 -4.15 13.16 1.91
N ILE A 300 -3.91 14.19 1.10
CA ILE A 300 -2.56 14.65 0.72
C ILE A 300 -2.53 16.17 0.75
N GLY A 301 -1.73 16.77 1.63
CA GLY A 301 -1.59 18.22 1.70
C GLY A 301 -1.38 18.74 3.10
N ALA A 302 -1.61 20.04 3.30
CA ALA A 302 -1.48 20.72 4.58
C ALA A 302 -2.59 20.32 5.57
N VAL A 303 -2.24 20.13 6.82
CA VAL A 303 -3.20 19.86 7.90
C VAL A 303 -3.94 21.15 8.28
N PRO A 304 -5.28 21.17 8.22
CA PRO A 304 -6.04 22.36 8.60
C PRO A 304 -5.76 22.78 10.05
N GLY A 305 -5.60 24.08 10.27
CA GLY A 305 -5.37 24.63 11.62
C GLY A 305 -4.00 24.35 12.24
N ALA A 306 -3.07 23.71 11.52
CA ALA A 306 -1.73 23.40 12.01
C ALA A 306 -0.67 23.75 10.95
N ARG A 307 -0.26 25.03 10.87
CA ARG A 307 0.78 25.48 9.94
C ARG A 307 2.06 24.65 10.10
N GLY A 308 2.68 24.22 9.00
CA GLY A 308 3.87 23.37 9.03
C GLY A 308 3.59 21.88 9.28
N ALA A 309 2.31 21.49 9.50
CA ALA A 309 1.93 20.10 9.48
C ALA A 309 1.30 19.71 8.13
N PHE A 310 1.66 18.51 7.67
CA PHE A 310 1.19 17.92 6.42
C PHE A 310 0.73 16.49 6.65
N VAL A 311 -0.08 15.96 5.74
CA VAL A 311 -0.59 14.59 5.80
C VAL A 311 -0.47 13.90 4.45
N ALA A 312 -0.20 12.60 4.47
CA ALA A 312 -0.28 11.70 3.33
C ALA A 312 -0.73 10.31 3.79
N THR A 313 -2.02 10.00 3.62
CA THR A 313 -2.64 8.74 4.07
C THR A 313 -3.94 8.46 3.32
N GLY A 314 -4.59 7.34 3.62
CA GLY A 314 -5.95 7.06 3.11
C GLY A 314 -5.98 6.52 1.67
N HIS A 315 -4.88 5.96 1.17
CA HIS A 315 -4.75 5.52 -0.22
C HIS A 315 -5.53 4.24 -0.57
N GLY A 316 -6.20 3.61 0.39
CA GLY A 316 -6.96 2.38 0.16
C GLY A 316 -6.12 1.24 -0.44
N PRO A 317 -6.62 0.55 -1.48
CA PRO A 317 -5.88 -0.52 -2.16
C PRO A 317 -4.71 0.00 -3.02
N TRP A 318 -4.71 1.28 -3.39
CA TRP A 318 -3.77 1.89 -4.32
C TRP A 318 -2.52 2.50 -3.65
N GLY A 319 -2.30 2.20 -2.36
CA GLY A 319 -1.21 2.81 -1.59
C GLY A 319 0.17 2.51 -2.16
N MET A 320 0.43 1.27 -2.58
CA MET A 320 1.72 0.90 -3.18
C MET A 320 1.93 1.62 -4.52
N LEU A 321 0.92 1.60 -5.39
CA LEU A 321 0.98 2.29 -6.67
C LEU A 321 1.24 3.79 -6.48
N ASN A 322 0.45 4.47 -5.64
CA ASN A 322 0.43 5.94 -5.58
C ASN A 322 1.49 6.56 -4.67
N ALA A 323 2.17 5.80 -3.84
CA ALA A 323 3.10 6.33 -2.85
C ALA A 323 4.28 7.14 -3.45
N PRO A 324 4.95 6.72 -4.54
CA PRO A 324 6.03 7.51 -5.13
C PRO A 324 5.59 8.90 -5.57
N ALA A 325 4.50 9.02 -6.33
CA ALA A 325 4.01 10.32 -6.79
C ALA A 325 3.46 11.18 -5.64
N THR A 326 2.81 10.56 -4.65
CA THR A 326 2.39 11.23 -3.41
C THR A 326 3.59 11.83 -2.69
N GLY A 327 4.64 11.03 -2.48
CA GLY A 327 5.85 11.49 -1.79
C GLY A 327 6.56 12.62 -2.54
N ARG A 328 6.66 12.51 -3.87
CA ARG A 328 7.25 13.55 -4.72
C ARG A 328 6.43 14.85 -4.67
N ALA A 329 5.13 14.76 -4.88
CA ALA A 329 4.23 15.92 -4.90
C ALA A 329 4.20 16.64 -3.54
N LEU A 330 4.17 15.87 -2.44
CA LEU A 330 4.21 16.45 -1.11
C LEU A 330 5.57 17.08 -0.78
N ALA A 331 6.67 16.47 -1.21
CA ALA A 331 8.00 17.05 -1.06
C ALA A 331 8.16 18.35 -1.85
N GLU A 332 7.58 18.45 -3.05
CA GLU A 332 7.51 19.69 -3.84
C GLU A 332 6.71 20.75 -3.11
N LEU A 333 5.48 20.42 -2.70
CA LEU A 333 4.60 21.33 -1.96
C LEU A 333 5.29 21.90 -0.71
N ILE A 334 5.97 21.07 0.04
CA ILE A 334 6.68 21.49 1.27
C ILE A 334 7.87 22.37 0.97
N ALA A 335 8.67 22.04 -0.06
CA ALA A 335 9.91 22.76 -0.36
C ALA A 335 9.68 24.08 -1.11
N THR A 336 8.63 24.17 -1.95
CA THR A 336 8.43 25.29 -2.87
C THR A 336 7.07 25.99 -2.72
N GLY A 337 6.16 25.44 -1.94
CA GLY A 337 4.78 25.91 -1.81
C GLY A 337 3.84 25.47 -2.94
N ALA A 338 4.33 24.70 -3.92
CA ALA A 338 3.56 24.20 -5.06
C ALA A 338 3.92 22.77 -5.39
N SER A 339 3.01 22.05 -6.04
CA SER A 339 3.23 20.68 -6.52
C SER A 339 3.07 20.62 -8.04
N SER A 340 3.84 19.74 -8.69
CA SER A 340 3.71 19.44 -10.12
C SER A 340 2.42 18.68 -10.45
N LEU A 341 1.78 18.06 -9.46
CA LEU A 341 0.48 17.40 -9.57
C LEU A 341 -0.59 18.23 -8.87
N ASP A 342 -1.78 18.27 -9.45
CA ASP A 342 -2.94 18.86 -8.79
C ASP A 342 -3.36 18.00 -7.60
N LEU A 343 -3.27 18.54 -6.40
CA LEU A 343 -3.64 17.89 -5.15
C LEU A 343 -5.02 18.33 -4.60
N ALA A 344 -5.75 19.18 -5.32
CA ALA A 344 -7.00 19.78 -4.82
C ALA A 344 -8.05 18.71 -4.43
N ALA A 345 -8.16 17.63 -5.22
CA ALA A 345 -9.06 16.51 -4.92
C ALA A 345 -8.66 15.73 -3.66
N PHE A 346 -7.44 15.89 -3.16
CA PHE A 346 -6.89 15.17 -2.00
C PHE A 346 -6.74 16.07 -0.77
N ASP A 347 -7.10 17.34 -0.87
CA ASP A 347 -7.01 18.29 0.25
C ASP A 347 -7.83 17.79 1.45
N PRO A 348 -7.23 17.72 2.64
CA PRO A 348 -7.96 17.27 3.84
C PRO A 348 -9.24 18.07 4.15
N ARG A 349 -9.31 19.34 3.75
CA ARG A 349 -10.47 20.24 3.96
C ARG A 349 -11.73 19.80 3.21
N ARG A 350 -11.62 18.90 2.22
CA ARG A 350 -12.78 18.38 1.48
C ARG A 350 -13.73 17.53 2.33
N LEU A 351 -13.20 16.95 3.42
CA LEU A 351 -13.97 16.17 4.38
C LEU A 351 -14.06 16.89 5.73
N ARG A 352 -15.09 16.55 6.51
CA ARG A 352 -15.23 17.09 7.87
C ARG A 352 -14.17 16.46 8.80
N PRO A 353 -13.62 17.25 9.72
CA PRO A 353 -12.75 16.71 10.76
C PRO A 353 -13.44 15.62 11.57
N ALA A 354 -12.65 14.70 12.13
CA ALA A 354 -13.14 13.68 13.04
C ALA A 354 -13.82 14.37 14.25
N ARG A 355 -15.00 13.88 14.62
CA ARG A 355 -15.60 14.31 15.91
C ARG A 355 -14.79 13.65 17.01
N GLY A 356 -14.33 14.44 17.96
CA GLY A 356 -13.61 13.99 19.15
C GLY A 356 -14.48 13.14 20.05
#